data_255d61bec774ac520d8072ecff9736ea
#
_entry.id   255d61bec774ac520d8072ecff9736ea
#
_cell.length_a   1.000
_cell.length_b   1.000
_cell.length_c   1.000
_cell.angle_alpha   90.00
_cell.angle_beta   90.00
_cell.angle_gamma   90.00
#
_symmetry.space_group_name_H-M   'P 1'
#
loop_
_entity.id
_entity.type
_entity.pdbx_description
1 polymer ?
#
loop_
_entity_poly.entity_id
_entity_poly.type
_entity_poly.pdbx_seq_one_letter_code
_entity_poly.pdbx_strand_id
1 'polypeptide(L)'
;MEDLKKKLSKGVYIKSSGTTGESKTIFRTPENLRHCNKSAIDSQKITKNSRIYTVCKMEHAGGMLAQTLPAISVGADIVVEEFNVKRFIKEIHKYTHTHITPRQAKIIMSSKNFNEMDLSKIWITCGSDCVDWKSINAFVKRGATFMVNWGMSEIGPCAINITFSNEDTIKEYTSLEPNSLPIMGENFYCDYQISDSNELIVKGDISIYDDWFITGDLVIQKNKISSHNASPVIYFLGRN
;
A
#
# COMPACT_ATOMS: atom_id res chain seq x y z
N MET A 1 -17.61 -12.57 8.44
CA MET A 1 -17.51 -12.75 6.96
C MET A 1 -18.73 -12.20 6.24
N GLU A 2 -19.96 -12.59 6.61
CA GLU A 2 -21.18 -12.09 5.96
C GLU A 2 -21.35 -10.57 6.05
N ASP A 3 -21.03 -9.96 7.18
CA ASP A 3 -21.04 -8.50 7.34
C ASP A 3 -20.07 -7.78 6.38
N LEU A 4 -18.89 -8.33 6.15
CA LEU A 4 -17.92 -7.78 5.20
C LEU A 4 -18.41 -7.91 3.74
N LYS A 5 -19.10 -9.01 3.38
CA LYS A 5 -19.74 -9.14 2.06
C LYS A 5 -20.84 -8.11 1.85
N LYS A 6 -21.62 -7.80 2.89
CA LYS A 6 -22.65 -6.74 2.84
C LYS A 6 -22.04 -5.35 2.55
N LYS A 7 -20.81 -5.09 3.02
CA LYS A 7 -20.12 -3.82 2.73
C LYS A 7 -19.84 -3.62 1.24
N LEU A 8 -19.57 -4.68 0.50
CA LEU A 8 -19.37 -4.59 -0.96
C LEU A 8 -20.63 -4.11 -1.71
N SER A 9 -21.82 -4.46 -1.21
CA SER A 9 -23.09 -4.07 -1.84
C SER A 9 -23.73 -2.80 -1.28
N LYS A 10 -23.37 -2.40 -0.04
CA LYS A 10 -23.94 -1.23 0.65
C LYS A 10 -23.01 -0.05 0.75
N GLY A 11 -21.71 -0.24 0.46
CA GLY A 11 -20.67 0.74 0.72
C GLY A 11 -20.11 0.62 2.13
N VAL A 12 -19.08 1.42 2.42
CA VAL A 12 -18.35 1.38 3.69
C VAL A 12 -17.91 2.77 4.13
N TYR A 13 -17.96 3.00 5.43
CA TYR A 13 -17.36 4.19 6.06
C TYR A 13 -15.91 3.87 6.44
N ILE A 14 -14.99 4.74 6.05
CA ILE A 14 -13.56 4.68 6.37
C ILE A 14 -13.16 5.91 7.15
N LYS A 15 -12.37 5.73 8.20
CA LYS A 15 -11.77 6.84 8.93
C LYS A 15 -10.42 7.22 8.33
N SER A 16 -10.18 8.50 8.11
CA SER A 16 -8.85 8.99 7.80
C SER A 16 -7.96 8.92 9.04
N SER A 17 -6.64 8.82 8.84
CA SER A 17 -5.68 8.79 9.97
C SER A 17 -5.53 10.13 10.70
N GLY A 18 -6.09 11.21 10.15
CA GLY A 18 -6.14 12.54 10.80
C GLY A 18 -4.76 13.10 11.13
N THR A 19 -3.89 13.30 10.14
CA THR A 19 -2.57 13.97 10.34
C THR A 19 -2.71 15.40 10.87
N THR A 20 -3.89 16.02 10.73
CA THR A 20 -4.24 17.37 11.22
C THR A 20 -5.02 17.37 12.54
N GLY A 21 -5.16 16.22 13.22
CA GLY A 21 -5.78 16.09 14.54
C GLY A 21 -7.22 15.57 14.55
N GLU A 22 -8.05 15.85 13.54
CA GLU A 22 -9.41 15.33 13.49
C GLU A 22 -9.54 14.23 12.42
N SER A 23 -9.99 13.04 12.85
CA SER A 23 -10.28 11.94 11.94
C SER A 23 -11.59 12.22 11.18
N LYS A 24 -11.51 12.29 9.84
CA LYS A 24 -12.69 12.41 8.98
C LYS A 24 -13.26 11.02 8.68
N THR A 25 -14.59 10.96 8.62
CA THR A 25 -15.29 9.75 8.17
C THR A 25 -15.70 9.93 6.71
N ILE A 26 -15.27 9.02 5.86
CA ILE A 26 -15.47 9.04 4.41
C ILE A 26 -16.33 7.86 4.01
N PHE A 27 -17.42 8.11 3.29
CA PHE A 27 -18.24 7.05 2.72
C PHE A 27 -17.75 6.68 1.33
N ARG A 28 -17.59 5.37 1.09
CA ARG A 28 -17.27 4.82 -0.22
C ARG A 28 -18.44 4.01 -0.74
N THR A 29 -18.96 4.42 -1.88
CA THR A 29 -20.07 3.75 -2.54
C THR A 29 -19.67 2.35 -3.05
N PRO A 30 -20.64 1.45 -3.30
CA PRO A 30 -20.36 0.15 -3.91
C PRO A 30 -19.63 0.26 -5.26
N GLU A 31 -19.93 1.29 -6.05
CA GLU A 31 -19.27 1.56 -7.32
C GLU A 31 -17.82 1.94 -7.13
N ASN A 32 -17.53 2.91 -6.27
CA ASN A 32 -16.17 3.29 -5.95
C ASN A 32 -15.37 2.11 -5.35
N LEU A 33 -16.02 1.26 -4.52
CA LEU A 33 -15.37 0.04 -3.99
C LEU A 33 -14.99 -0.95 -5.09
N ARG A 34 -15.74 -1.05 -6.20
CA ARG A 34 -15.35 -1.91 -7.35
C ARG A 34 -14.02 -1.44 -7.95
N HIS A 35 -13.86 -0.13 -8.15
CA HIS A 35 -12.61 0.45 -8.66
C HIS A 35 -11.45 0.27 -7.68
N CYS A 36 -11.67 0.52 -6.39
CA CYS A 36 -10.67 0.28 -5.34
C CYS A 36 -10.25 -1.19 -5.28
N ASN A 37 -11.19 -2.12 -5.33
CA ASN A 37 -10.88 -3.54 -5.33
C ASN A 37 -10.08 -3.95 -6.56
N LYS A 38 -10.45 -3.43 -7.74
CA LYS A 38 -9.72 -3.71 -8.98
C LYS A 38 -8.26 -3.26 -8.88
N SER A 39 -8.00 -2.02 -8.47
CA SER A 39 -6.63 -1.52 -8.32
C SER A 39 -5.82 -2.35 -7.31
N ALA A 40 -6.41 -2.69 -6.16
CA ALA A 40 -5.75 -3.48 -5.13
C ALA A 40 -5.50 -4.95 -5.55
N ILE A 41 -6.42 -5.57 -6.30
CA ILE A 41 -6.28 -6.93 -6.84
C ILE A 41 -5.17 -6.96 -7.90
N ASP A 42 -5.23 -6.03 -8.85
CA ASP A 42 -4.28 -5.98 -9.97
C ASP A 42 -2.86 -5.68 -9.48
N SER A 43 -2.70 -4.71 -8.57
CA SER A 43 -1.38 -4.32 -8.04
C SER A 43 -0.73 -5.40 -7.18
N GLN A 44 -1.52 -6.16 -6.41
CA GLN A 44 -1.02 -7.14 -5.46
C GLN A 44 -1.15 -8.60 -5.96
N LYS A 45 -1.69 -8.80 -7.15
CA LYS A 45 -1.93 -10.15 -7.72
C LYS A 45 -2.80 -11.04 -6.83
N ILE A 46 -3.78 -10.44 -6.14
CA ILE A 46 -4.71 -11.17 -5.28
C ILE A 46 -5.62 -12.05 -6.14
N THR A 47 -5.76 -13.32 -5.76
CA THR A 47 -6.62 -14.30 -6.43
C THR A 47 -7.48 -15.06 -5.42
N LYS A 48 -8.42 -15.87 -5.88
CA LYS A 48 -9.21 -16.76 -5.01
C LYS A 48 -8.36 -17.75 -4.18
N ASN A 49 -7.13 -18.02 -4.62
CA ASN A 49 -6.20 -18.92 -3.92
C ASN A 49 -5.31 -18.17 -2.90
N SER A 50 -5.43 -16.86 -2.82
CA SER A 50 -4.70 -16.05 -1.85
C SER A 50 -5.22 -16.29 -0.44
N ARG A 51 -4.32 -16.22 0.54
CA ARG A 51 -4.62 -16.29 1.97
C ARG A 51 -4.13 -15.00 2.59
N ILE A 52 -5.06 -14.16 3.01
CA ILE A 52 -4.78 -12.81 3.48
C ILE A 52 -4.71 -12.77 5.00
N TYR A 53 -3.67 -12.16 5.55
CA TYR A 53 -3.54 -11.88 6.97
C TYR A 53 -3.62 -10.38 7.22
N THR A 54 -4.80 -9.90 7.60
CA THR A 54 -5.05 -8.49 7.90
C THR A 54 -4.74 -8.21 9.36
N VAL A 55 -3.73 -7.38 9.59
CA VAL A 55 -3.27 -6.92 10.92
C VAL A 55 -3.37 -5.39 11.09
N CYS A 56 -3.83 -4.71 10.07
CA CYS A 56 -4.15 -3.29 10.13
C CYS A 56 -5.58 -3.07 10.62
N LYS A 57 -5.83 -1.91 11.24
CA LYS A 57 -7.16 -1.56 11.73
C LYS A 57 -8.19 -1.49 10.61
N MET A 58 -9.31 -2.20 10.78
CA MET A 58 -10.37 -2.32 9.80
C MET A 58 -11.17 -1.03 9.56
N GLU A 59 -11.08 -0.07 10.45
CA GLU A 59 -11.72 1.25 10.27
C GLU A 59 -10.94 2.19 9.33
N HIS A 60 -9.69 1.84 8.97
CA HIS A 60 -8.83 2.61 8.07
C HIS A 60 -8.70 1.96 6.69
N ALA A 61 -8.34 2.78 5.69
CA ALA A 61 -8.16 2.33 4.32
C ALA A 61 -7.18 1.15 4.20
N GLY A 62 -6.07 1.17 4.94
CA GLY A 62 -5.07 0.10 4.92
C GLY A 62 -5.61 -1.28 5.35
N GLY A 63 -6.46 -1.33 6.37
CA GLY A 63 -7.07 -2.60 6.81
C GLY A 63 -8.25 -3.03 5.94
N MET A 64 -9.11 -2.09 5.57
CA MET A 64 -10.35 -2.40 4.86
C MET A 64 -10.16 -2.51 3.35
N LEU A 65 -9.55 -1.47 2.72
CA LEU A 65 -9.55 -1.32 1.27
C LEU A 65 -8.33 -1.94 0.59
N ALA A 66 -7.17 -2.00 1.27
CA ALA A 66 -5.95 -2.46 0.62
C ALA A 66 -5.93 -3.97 0.33
N GLN A 67 -6.47 -4.80 1.21
CA GLN A 67 -6.48 -6.25 1.03
C GLN A 67 -7.80 -6.93 1.43
N THR A 68 -8.50 -6.48 2.49
CA THR A 68 -9.64 -7.20 3.05
C THR A 68 -10.83 -7.28 2.09
N LEU A 69 -11.38 -6.15 1.64
CA LEU A 69 -12.50 -6.13 0.68
C LEU A 69 -12.10 -6.67 -0.70
N PRO A 70 -10.91 -6.36 -1.25
CA PRO A 70 -10.42 -7.00 -2.47
C PRO A 70 -10.39 -8.54 -2.38
N ALA A 71 -9.86 -9.09 -1.29
CA ALA A 71 -9.81 -10.53 -1.07
C ALA A 71 -11.20 -11.17 -1.02
N ILE A 72 -12.14 -10.56 -0.30
CA ILE A 72 -13.53 -11.02 -0.22
C ILE A 72 -14.19 -10.98 -1.60
N SER A 73 -13.92 -9.96 -2.40
CA SER A 73 -14.53 -9.80 -3.73
C SER A 73 -14.13 -10.91 -4.71
N VAL A 74 -12.96 -11.52 -4.54
CA VAL A 74 -12.48 -12.66 -5.36
C VAL A 74 -12.65 -14.02 -4.68
N GLY A 75 -13.20 -14.04 -3.45
CA GLY A 75 -13.42 -15.28 -2.70
C GLY A 75 -12.15 -15.88 -2.08
N ALA A 76 -11.13 -15.07 -1.81
CA ALA A 76 -9.92 -15.48 -1.11
C ALA A 76 -10.16 -15.74 0.39
N ASP A 77 -9.31 -16.56 1.00
CA ASP A 77 -9.31 -16.76 2.44
C ASP A 77 -8.75 -15.55 3.17
N ILE A 78 -9.37 -15.21 4.31
CA ILE A 78 -8.96 -14.04 5.08
C ILE A 78 -9.05 -14.30 6.58
N VAL A 79 -8.02 -13.86 7.29
CA VAL A 79 -7.99 -13.76 8.75
C VAL A 79 -7.70 -12.30 9.12
N VAL A 80 -8.53 -11.75 10.01
CA VAL A 80 -8.41 -10.39 10.54
C VAL A 80 -8.14 -10.48 12.03
N GLU A 81 -7.03 -9.90 12.47
CA GLU A 81 -6.62 -9.88 13.88
C GLU A 81 -5.97 -8.55 14.22
N GLU A 82 -5.93 -8.21 15.50
CA GLU A 82 -5.11 -7.10 15.97
C GLU A 82 -3.62 -7.44 15.84
N PHE A 83 -2.83 -6.43 15.48
CA PHE A 83 -1.39 -6.61 15.33
C PHE A 83 -0.72 -7.03 16.63
N ASN A 84 -0.10 -8.19 16.63
CA ASN A 84 0.78 -8.68 17.68
C ASN A 84 2.04 -9.24 17.03
N VAL A 85 3.20 -8.67 17.32
CA VAL A 85 4.45 -9.04 16.65
C VAL A 85 4.84 -10.50 16.84
N LYS A 86 4.66 -11.07 18.05
CA LYS A 86 5.02 -12.48 18.32
C LYS A 86 4.13 -13.42 17.51
N ARG A 87 2.82 -13.12 17.46
CA ARG A 87 1.86 -13.88 16.66
C ARG A 87 2.13 -13.70 15.18
N PHE A 88 2.37 -12.47 14.72
CA PHE A 88 2.70 -12.19 13.31
C PHE A 88 3.86 -13.05 12.82
N ILE A 89 4.99 -13.05 13.54
CA ILE A 89 6.18 -13.83 13.17
C ILE A 89 5.88 -15.34 13.13
N LYS A 90 5.09 -15.82 14.09
CA LYS A 90 4.72 -17.24 14.17
C LYS A 90 3.77 -17.67 13.05
N GLU A 91 2.83 -16.81 12.64
CA GLU A 91 1.70 -17.20 11.79
C GLU A 91 1.86 -16.81 10.32
N ILE A 92 2.69 -15.78 9.99
CA ILE A 92 2.73 -15.20 8.64
C ILE A 92 3.04 -16.23 7.54
N HIS A 93 3.83 -17.25 7.82
CA HIS A 93 4.17 -18.30 6.85
C HIS A 93 2.95 -19.14 6.37
N LYS A 94 1.81 -19.04 7.04
CA LYS A 94 0.54 -19.71 6.65
C LYS A 94 -0.22 -18.93 5.59
N TYR A 95 0.18 -17.70 5.31
CA TYR A 95 -0.51 -16.76 4.43
C TYR A 95 0.31 -16.46 3.20
N THR A 96 -0.31 -15.80 2.25
CA THR A 96 0.34 -15.36 1.01
C THR A 96 0.48 -13.84 0.95
N HIS A 97 -0.40 -13.10 1.64
CA HIS A 97 -0.42 -11.63 1.60
C HIS A 97 -0.67 -11.06 2.99
N THR A 98 -0.05 -9.92 3.25
CA THR A 98 -0.34 -9.08 4.41
C THR A 98 -0.14 -7.61 4.08
N HIS A 99 -0.88 -6.73 4.75
CA HIS A 99 -0.63 -5.29 4.73
C HIS A 99 -0.15 -4.84 6.11
N ILE A 100 0.97 -4.13 6.14
CA ILE A 100 1.55 -3.58 7.36
C ILE A 100 1.82 -2.08 7.19
N THR A 101 1.85 -1.35 8.30
CA THR A 101 2.31 0.04 8.32
C THR A 101 3.83 0.10 8.50
N PRO A 102 4.51 1.21 8.13
CA PRO A 102 5.94 1.38 8.39
C PRO A 102 6.32 1.21 9.87
N ARG A 103 5.44 1.63 10.79
CA ARG A 103 5.63 1.40 12.23
C ARG A 103 5.60 -0.10 12.58
N GLN A 104 4.66 -0.85 12.04
CA GLN A 104 4.60 -2.30 12.24
C GLN A 104 5.82 -3.00 11.62
N ALA A 105 6.28 -2.56 10.44
CA ALA A 105 7.51 -3.07 9.82
C ALA A 105 8.72 -2.90 10.76
N LYS A 106 8.92 -1.71 11.34
CA LYS A 106 10.00 -1.45 12.31
C LYS A 106 9.90 -2.34 13.55
N ILE A 107 8.69 -2.56 14.08
CA ILE A 107 8.47 -3.46 15.23
C ILE A 107 8.83 -4.92 14.87
N ILE A 108 8.43 -5.40 13.69
CA ILE A 108 8.74 -6.74 13.21
C ILE A 108 10.26 -6.89 13.06
N MET A 109 10.93 -5.93 12.41
CA MET A 109 12.39 -5.92 12.23
C MET A 109 13.18 -5.89 13.55
N SER A 110 12.62 -5.30 14.60
CA SER A 110 13.25 -5.24 15.93
C SER A 110 13.12 -6.55 16.73
N SER A 111 12.33 -7.50 16.22
CA SER A 111 12.19 -8.81 16.87
C SER A 111 13.45 -9.66 16.70
N LYS A 112 13.84 -10.39 17.75
CA LYS A 112 14.99 -11.30 17.72
C LYS A 112 14.89 -12.35 16.60
N ASN A 113 13.68 -12.80 16.29
CA ASN A 113 13.44 -13.86 15.30
C ASN A 113 13.31 -13.33 13.87
N PHE A 114 13.33 -12.01 13.64
CA PHE A 114 13.18 -11.45 12.30
C PHE A 114 14.25 -11.97 11.31
N ASN A 115 15.49 -12.09 11.78
CA ASN A 115 16.59 -12.54 10.93
C ASN A 115 16.49 -14.01 10.51
N GLU A 116 15.67 -14.80 11.18
CA GLU A 116 15.42 -16.22 10.91
C GLU A 116 14.16 -16.46 10.05
N MET A 117 13.39 -15.40 9.78
CA MET A 117 12.16 -15.53 9.00
C MET A 117 12.49 -15.85 7.54
N ASP A 118 11.82 -16.84 6.99
CA ASP A 118 11.68 -17.07 5.57
C ASP A 118 10.35 -16.45 5.10
N LEU A 119 10.44 -15.39 4.29
CA LEU A 119 9.29 -14.69 3.71
C LEU A 119 9.15 -14.96 2.21
N SER A 120 9.86 -15.96 1.69
CA SER A 120 9.72 -16.40 0.31
C SER A 120 8.27 -16.76 0.02
N LYS A 121 7.59 -16.30 -0.92
CA LYS A 121 6.13 -16.47 -1.20
C LYS A 121 5.18 -15.57 -0.41
N ILE A 122 5.69 -14.65 0.40
CA ILE A 122 4.85 -13.68 1.10
C ILE A 122 4.89 -12.33 0.36
N TRP A 123 3.71 -11.85 -0.01
CA TRP A 123 3.51 -10.50 -0.50
C TRP A 123 3.21 -9.57 0.67
N ILE A 124 4.08 -8.61 0.89
CA ILE A 124 3.92 -7.60 1.95
C ILE A 124 3.65 -6.25 1.30
N THR A 125 2.45 -5.73 1.50
CA THR A 125 2.13 -4.36 1.14
C THR A 125 2.40 -3.46 2.35
N CYS A 126 3.13 -2.36 2.15
CA CYS A 126 3.46 -1.41 3.21
C CYS A 126 3.08 0.01 2.80
N GLY A 127 2.32 0.70 3.63
CA GLY A 127 1.85 2.06 3.34
C GLY A 127 1.17 2.71 4.53
N SER A 128 0.42 3.76 4.29
CA SER A 128 -0.17 4.73 5.24
C SER A 128 0.80 5.72 5.86
N ASP A 129 2.09 5.63 5.57
CA ASP A 129 3.15 6.56 5.95
C ASP A 129 4.38 6.25 5.09
N CYS A 130 5.42 7.09 5.17
CA CYS A 130 6.65 6.93 4.42
C CYS A 130 7.35 5.60 4.75
N VAL A 131 7.68 4.85 3.71
CA VAL A 131 8.41 3.58 3.80
C VAL A 131 9.89 3.85 3.55
N ASP A 132 10.73 3.55 4.52
CA ASP A 132 12.18 3.73 4.40
C ASP A 132 12.86 2.57 3.65
N TRP A 133 13.96 2.86 2.95
CA TRP A 133 14.74 1.90 2.18
C TRP A 133 15.30 0.75 3.02
N LYS A 134 15.59 1.03 4.31
CA LYS A 134 16.06 0.01 5.25
C LYS A 134 14.99 -1.06 5.47
N SER A 135 13.72 -0.64 5.62
CA SER A 135 12.60 -1.58 5.74
C SER A 135 12.42 -2.40 4.47
N ILE A 136 12.38 -1.75 3.29
CA ILE A 136 12.26 -2.46 2.00
C ILE A 136 13.35 -3.53 1.88
N ASN A 137 14.60 -3.14 2.06
CA ASN A 137 15.75 -4.04 1.94
C ASN A 137 15.72 -5.19 2.95
N ALA A 138 15.33 -4.91 4.20
CA ALA A 138 15.28 -5.94 5.24
C ALA A 138 14.28 -7.06 4.92
N PHE A 139 13.08 -6.71 4.45
CA PHE A 139 12.05 -7.69 4.08
C PHE A 139 12.40 -8.44 2.79
N VAL A 140 12.91 -7.73 1.78
CA VAL A 140 13.36 -8.35 0.52
C VAL A 140 14.49 -9.34 0.74
N LYS A 141 15.46 -9.04 1.62
CA LYS A 141 16.51 -9.97 2.03
C LYS A 141 15.99 -11.25 2.70
N ARG A 142 14.77 -11.22 3.25
CA ARG A 142 14.08 -12.41 3.79
C ARG A 142 13.24 -13.13 2.73
N GLY A 143 13.32 -12.72 1.48
CA GLY A 143 12.61 -13.34 0.34
C GLY A 143 11.22 -12.79 0.08
N ALA A 144 10.75 -11.76 0.82
CA ALA A 144 9.45 -11.18 0.59
C ALA A 144 9.35 -10.48 -0.77
N THR A 145 8.19 -10.57 -1.40
CA THR A 145 7.77 -9.58 -2.38
C THR A 145 7.22 -8.38 -1.62
N PHE A 146 7.94 -7.27 -1.63
CA PHE A 146 7.61 -6.08 -0.84
C PHE A 146 7.09 -4.96 -1.72
N MET A 147 5.84 -4.54 -1.50
CA MET A 147 5.19 -3.47 -2.25
C MET A 147 5.08 -2.22 -1.38
N VAL A 148 5.71 -1.16 -1.81
CA VAL A 148 5.44 0.19 -1.30
C VAL A 148 4.14 0.66 -1.89
N ASN A 149 3.25 1.18 -1.05
CA ASN A 149 1.90 1.55 -1.41
C ASN A 149 1.56 2.95 -0.92
N TRP A 150 1.29 3.83 -1.86
CA TRP A 150 0.69 5.13 -1.59
C TRP A 150 -0.81 5.11 -1.90
N GLY A 151 -1.55 5.74 -1.04
CA GLY A 151 -2.98 5.96 -1.16
C GLY A 151 -3.51 6.70 0.06
N MET A 152 -4.70 7.26 -0.07
CA MET A 152 -5.38 8.02 0.97
C MET A 152 -6.79 7.51 1.19
N SER A 153 -7.39 7.84 2.34
CA SER A 153 -8.80 7.52 2.58
C SER A 153 -9.72 8.16 1.55
N GLU A 154 -9.32 9.31 1.01
CA GLU A 154 -10.02 10.07 -0.02
C GLU A 154 -9.82 9.51 -1.43
N ILE A 155 -8.62 9.04 -1.75
CA ILE A 155 -8.27 8.60 -3.11
C ILE A 155 -8.50 7.11 -3.29
N GLY A 156 -8.15 6.30 -2.32
CA GLY A 156 -8.23 4.85 -2.41
C GLY A 156 -6.90 4.15 -2.16
N PRO A 157 -6.94 2.82 -2.10
CA PRO A 157 -5.76 2.01 -1.87
C PRO A 157 -4.96 1.84 -3.15
N CYS A 158 -3.66 1.64 -3.03
CA CYS A 158 -2.78 1.23 -4.12
C CYS A 158 -2.79 2.19 -5.33
N ALA A 159 -3.05 3.48 -5.08
CA ALA A 159 -3.14 4.48 -6.14
C ALA A 159 -1.82 4.68 -6.88
N ILE A 160 -0.71 4.74 -6.14
CA ILE A 160 0.65 4.74 -6.67
C ILE A 160 1.44 3.67 -5.90
N ASN A 161 2.16 2.80 -6.59
CA ASN A 161 2.88 1.72 -5.93
C ASN A 161 4.10 1.26 -6.72
N ILE A 162 4.97 0.51 -6.04
CA ILE A 162 6.10 -0.21 -6.62
C ILE A 162 6.38 -1.47 -5.82
N THR A 163 6.87 -2.50 -6.50
CA THR A 163 7.14 -3.81 -5.90
C THR A 163 8.62 -4.18 -6.04
N PHE A 164 9.20 -4.63 -4.94
CA PHE A 164 10.58 -5.12 -4.86
C PHE A 164 10.61 -6.59 -4.48
N SER A 165 11.35 -7.40 -5.24
CA SER A 165 11.54 -8.83 -4.97
C SER A 165 13.02 -9.25 -4.91
N ASN A 166 13.94 -8.33 -5.19
CA ASN A 166 15.39 -8.55 -5.13
C ASN A 166 16.13 -7.24 -4.83
N GLU A 167 17.38 -7.37 -4.35
CA GLU A 167 18.20 -6.23 -3.95
C GLU A 167 18.71 -5.40 -5.15
N ASP A 168 18.84 -5.99 -6.32
CA ASP A 168 19.34 -5.25 -7.49
C ASP A 168 18.31 -4.22 -7.97
N THR A 169 17.03 -4.57 -7.94
CA THR A 169 15.96 -3.60 -8.19
C THR A 169 15.99 -2.47 -7.16
N ILE A 170 16.25 -2.74 -5.87
CA ILE A 170 16.37 -1.70 -4.85
C ILE A 170 17.52 -0.74 -5.18
N LYS A 171 18.68 -1.28 -5.58
CA LYS A 171 19.86 -0.47 -5.96
C LYS A 171 19.58 0.44 -7.15
N GLU A 172 18.83 -0.05 -8.13
CA GLU A 172 18.43 0.72 -9.31
C GLU A 172 17.68 2.01 -8.89
N TYR A 173 16.66 1.88 -8.04
CA TYR A 173 15.84 3.03 -7.62
C TYR A 173 16.53 3.93 -6.60
N THR A 174 17.39 3.40 -5.73
CA THR A 174 18.20 4.24 -4.83
C THR A 174 19.28 5.01 -5.58
N SER A 175 19.76 4.50 -6.70
CA SER A 175 20.72 5.23 -7.58
C SER A 175 20.03 6.34 -8.38
N LEU A 176 18.74 6.20 -8.67
CA LEU A 176 17.95 7.20 -9.38
C LEU A 176 17.69 8.44 -8.51
N GLU A 177 17.61 8.26 -7.19
CA GLU A 177 17.41 9.32 -6.20
C GLU A 177 18.44 9.17 -5.06
N PRO A 178 19.65 9.81 -5.18
CA PRO A 178 20.76 9.61 -4.25
C PRO A 178 20.55 10.23 -2.85
N ASN A 179 19.58 11.12 -2.68
CA ASN A 179 19.26 11.71 -1.37
C ASN A 179 18.44 10.76 -0.48
N SER A 180 18.19 9.53 -0.94
CA SER A 180 17.45 8.49 -0.20
C SER A 180 16.02 8.89 0.18
N LEU A 181 15.38 9.72 -0.63
CA LEU A 181 13.96 10.04 -0.45
C LEU A 181 13.10 8.79 -0.50
N PRO A 182 12.03 8.71 0.31
CA PRO A 182 11.09 7.61 0.24
C PRO A 182 10.44 7.49 -1.14
N ILE A 183 10.45 6.30 -1.72
CA ILE A 183 9.78 6.05 -2.99
C ILE A 183 8.28 5.87 -2.78
N MET A 184 7.46 6.46 -3.67
CA MET A 184 6.03 6.21 -3.73
C MET A 184 5.68 5.17 -4.79
N GLY A 185 6.28 5.25 -5.97
CA GLY A 185 6.10 4.22 -6.98
C GLY A 185 6.25 4.69 -8.43
N GLU A 186 6.01 3.72 -9.32
CA GLU A 186 6.01 3.89 -10.77
C GLU A 186 4.76 3.29 -11.45
N ASN A 187 3.93 2.57 -10.69
CA ASN A 187 2.66 2.05 -11.18
C ASN A 187 1.53 2.94 -10.69
N PHE A 188 0.71 3.43 -11.61
CA PHE A 188 -0.33 4.41 -11.36
C PHE A 188 -1.70 3.81 -11.68
N TYR A 189 -2.60 3.88 -10.71
CA TYR A 189 -4.02 3.50 -10.81
C TYR A 189 -4.93 4.73 -10.76
N CYS A 190 -4.34 5.91 -10.88
CA CYS A 190 -5.00 7.20 -11.02
C CYS A 190 -4.17 8.06 -11.97
N ASP A 191 -4.80 9.06 -12.56
CA ASP A 191 -4.11 10.15 -13.23
C ASP A 191 -3.43 11.04 -12.19
N TYR A 192 -2.31 11.65 -12.51
CA TYR A 192 -1.61 12.55 -11.61
C TYR A 192 -1.00 13.75 -12.33
N GLN A 193 -0.85 14.81 -11.59
CA GLN A 193 -0.11 16.01 -11.95
C GLN A 193 0.76 16.44 -10.77
N ILE A 194 1.83 17.16 -11.05
CA ILE A 194 2.68 17.78 -10.04
C ILE A 194 2.64 19.28 -10.30
N SER A 195 2.24 20.07 -9.29
CA SER A 195 2.20 21.53 -9.39
C SER A 195 3.59 22.13 -9.41
N ASP A 196 3.68 23.44 -9.73
CA ASP A 196 4.95 24.20 -9.68
C ASP A 196 5.57 24.23 -8.26
N SER A 197 4.75 24.03 -7.22
CA SER A 197 5.17 23.89 -5.82
C SER A 197 5.51 22.46 -5.42
N ASN A 198 5.61 21.52 -6.36
CA ASN A 198 5.84 20.08 -6.17
C ASN A 198 4.68 19.34 -5.46
N GLU A 199 3.49 19.88 -5.41
CA GLU A 199 2.36 19.21 -4.77
C GLU A 199 1.73 18.18 -5.71
N LEU A 200 1.51 16.99 -5.20
CA LEU A 200 0.85 15.90 -5.93
C LEU A 200 -0.66 16.15 -6.01
N ILE A 201 -1.17 16.14 -7.22
CA ILE A 201 -2.60 16.30 -7.53
C ILE A 201 -3.05 15.05 -8.29
N VAL A 202 -4.15 14.44 -7.90
CA VAL A 202 -4.59 13.17 -8.45
C VAL A 202 -6.07 13.18 -8.83
N LYS A 203 -6.43 12.33 -9.81
CA LYS A 203 -7.81 12.11 -10.27
C LYS A 203 -7.98 10.65 -10.71
N GLY A 204 -9.15 10.08 -10.54
CA GLY A 204 -9.46 8.74 -11.05
C GLY A 204 -10.65 8.09 -10.35
N ASP A 205 -11.16 7.01 -10.92
CA ASP A 205 -12.36 6.30 -10.45
C ASP A 205 -12.21 5.71 -9.04
N ILE A 206 -10.98 5.54 -8.56
CA ILE A 206 -10.70 5.11 -7.18
C ILE A 206 -10.89 6.23 -6.17
N SER A 207 -10.91 7.51 -6.61
CA SER A 207 -11.19 8.68 -5.77
C SER A 207 -12.68 8.76 -5.41
N ILE A 208 -12.97 9.42 -4.27
CA ILE A 208 -14.34 9.80 -3.92
C ILE A 208 -14.75 11.14 -4.55
N TYR A 209 -13.83 11.82 -5.22
CA TYR A 209 -14.04 13.09 -5.91
C TYR A 209 -14.05 12.87 -7.41
N ASP A 210 -14.96 13.57 -8.09
CA ASP A 210 -15.09 13.50 -9.54
C ASP A 210 -14.04 14.32 -10.28
N ASP A 211 -13.33 15.19 -9.56
CA ASP A 211 -12.32 16.10 -10.13
C ASP A 211 -10.96 15.94 -9.44
N TRP A 212 -9.98 16.70 -9.92
CA TRP A 212 -8.63 16.73 -9.40
C TRP A 212 -8.59 17.05 -7.90
N PHE A 213 -7.91 16.20 -7.13
CA PHE A 213 -7.76 16.34 -5.70
C PHE A 213 -6.32 16.70 -5.35
N ILE A 214 -6.15 17.79 -4.61
CA ILE A 214 -4.87 18.25 -4.08
C ILE A 214 -4.57 17.45 -2.81
N THR A 215 -3.49 16.65 -2.83
CA THR A 215 -3.22 15.67 -1.79
C THR A 215 -2.56 16.25 -0.54
N GLY A 216 -1.88 17.39 -0.67
CA GLY A 216 -1.00 17.95 0.35
C GLY A 216 0.37 17.25 0.43
N ASP A 217 0.59 16.19 -0.36
CA ASP A 217 1.89 15.51 -0.42
C ASP A 217 2.81 16.20 -1.43
N LEU A 218 4.02 16.55 -1.00
CA LEU A 218 5.05 17.13 -1.85
C LEU A 218 5.91 16.00 -2.43
N VAL A 219 6.17 16.07 -3.73
CA VAL A 219 6.84 14.99 -4.47
C VAL A 219 7.84 15.51 -5.50
N ILE A 220 8.77 14.66 -5.89
CA ILE A 220 9.56 14.83 -7.10
C ILE A 220 9.36 13.65 -8.03
N GLN A 221 9.42 13.92 -9.33
CA GLN A 221 9.45 12.91 -10.36
C GLN A 221 10.88 12.74 -10.88
N LYS A 222 11.32 11.50 -11.01
CA LYS A 222 12.50 11.08 -11.76
C LYS A 222 12.06 10.21 -12.91
N ASN A 223 12.85 10.12 -13.95
CA ASN A 223 12.59 9.25 -15.08
C ASN A 223 13.58 8.08 -15.07
N LYS A 224 13.07 6.87 -14.95
CA LYS A 224 13.84 5.67 -15.17
C LYS A 224 13.97 5.43 -16.66
N ILE A 225 15.18 5.47 -17.16
CA ILE A 225 15.48 5.30 -18.59
C ILE A 225 15.75 3.82 -18.85
N SER A 226 14.90 3.19 -19.64
CA SER A 226 15.17 1.90 -20.27
C SER A 226 15.54 2.10 -21.73
N SER A 227 16.07 1.06 -22.39
CA SER A 227 16.60 1.15 -23.77
C SER A 227 15.65 1.79 -24.81
N HIS A 228 14.35 1.86 -24.53
CA HIS A 228 13.33 2.37 -25.47
C HIS A 228 12.28 3.30 -24.84
N ASN A 229 12.21 3.42 -23.51
CA ASN A 229 11.18 4.22 -22.83
C ASN A 229 11.71 4.87 -21.56
N ALA A 230 11.20 6.07 -21.24
CA ALA A 230 11.35 6.69 -19.95
C ALA A 230 10.06 6.50 -19.14
N SER A 231 10.16 5.90 -17.97
CA SER A 231 9.01 5.69 -17.05
C SER A 231 9.13 6.61 -15.85
N PRO A 232 8.07 7.34 -15.47
CA PRO A 232 8.10 8.21 -14.30
C PRO A 232 8.14 7.39 -13.02
N VAL A 233 8.94 7.86 -12.06
CA VAL A 233 9.04 7.34 -10.69
C VAL A 233 8.84 8.50 -9.74
N ILE A 234 7.93 8.35 -8.80
CA ILE A 234 7.59 9.38 -7.82
C ILE A 234 8.27 9.09 -6.48
N TYR A 235 8.91 10.13 -5.92
CA TYR A 235 9.50 10.12 -4.59
C TYR A 235 8.85 11.19 -3.72
N PHE A 236 8.71 10.89 -2.43
CA PHE A 236 8.08 11.76 -1.46
C PHE A 236 9.08 12.75 -0.86
N LEU A 237 8.73 14.03 -0.84
CA LEU A 237 9.53 15.11 -0.25
C LEU A 237 9.07 15.48 1.16
N GLY A 238 7.75 15.45 1.37
CA GLY A 238 7.14 15.90 2.62
C GLY A 238 5.65 16.13 2.48
N ARG A 239 5.05 16.73 3.49
CA ARG A 239 3.63 17.07 3.49
C ARG A 239 3.44 18.51 3.96
N ASN A 240 2.55 19.26 3.28
CA ASN A 240 2.08 20.58 3.69
C ASN A 240 1.17 20.50 4.93
#